data_aea50fd897fd95c35eded3d0d23b362e
#
_entry.id   aea50fd897fd95c35eded3d0d23b362e
#
_cell.length_a   1.000
_cell.length_b   1.000
_cell.length_c   1.000
_cell.angle_alpha   90.00
_cell.angle_beta   90.00
_cell.angle_gamma   90.00
#
_symmetry.space_group_name_H-M   'P 1'
#
loop_
_entity.id
_entity.type
_entity.pdbx_description
1 polymer ?
#
loop_
_entity_poly.entity_id
_entity_poly.type
_entity_poly.pdbx_seq_one_letter_code
_entity_poly.pdbx_strand_id
1 'polypeptide(L)'
;MRIALYEPDIPQNTGTILRLAGCLGVEAHIIEPAGFPTSDRAFRRAGMDYLSEVRLTRHASWGAFAAWQAQAGTRLVLFTTAAERSYLDHEFHRDDVLLFGRESAGVPAAVHAAAAVRLVIPMRAGLRSLNVAVAAAMALGEALRQTGGFPAHELAAGA
;
A
#
# COMPACT_ATOMS: atom_id res chain seq x y z
N MET A 1 -2.51 -8.84 -6.51
CA MET A 1 -1.88 -8.02 -5.44
C MET A 1 -2.27 -6.56 -5.62
N ARG A 2 -2.61 -5.88 -4.55
CA ARG A 2 -2.95 -4.44 -4.54
C ARG A 2 -2.33 -3.78 -3.32
N ILE A 3 -2.14 -2.47 -3.38
CA ILE A 3 -1.69 -1.67 -2.24
C ILE A 3 -2.73 -0.58 -1.94
N ALA A 4 -3.03 -0.35 -0.66
CA ALA A 4 -3.99 0.66 -0.23
C ALA A 4 -3.38 1.55 0.85
N LEU A 5 -3.66 2.85 0.76
CA LEU A 5 -3.24 3.86 1.71
C LEU A 5 -4.47 4.43 2.42
N TYR A 6 -4.53 4.25 3.74
CA TYR A 6 -5.59 4.78 4.57
C TYR A 6 -5.30 6.22 4.96
N GLU A 7 -6.07 7.16 4.44
CA GLU A 7 -6.00 8.59 4.75
C GLU A 7 -4.55 9.13 4.82
N PRO A 8 -3.73 8.93 3.79
CA PRO A 8 -2.31 9.31 3.84
C PRO A 8 -2.16 10.81 4.08
N ASP A 9 -1.19 11.21 4.90
CA ASP A 9 -1.00 12.61 5.31
C ASP A 9 0.34 13.21 4.83
N ILE A 10 1.24 12.41 4.26
CA ILE A 10 2.51 12.89 3.69
C ILE A 10 2.55 12.65 2.17
N PRO A 11 2.43 13.71 1.34
CA PRO A 11 2.36 13.57 -0.12
C PRO A 11 3.60 12.93 -0.74
N GLN A 12 4.79 13.16 -0.18
CA GLN A 12 6.04 12.57 -0.67
C GLN A 12 6.07 11.05 -0.52
N ASN A 13 5.57 10.52 0.60
CA ASN A 13 5.47 9.09 0.82
C ASN A 13 4.45 8.46 -0.13
N THR A 14 3.29 9.09 -0.28
CA THR A 14 2.27 8.66 -1.23
C THR A 14 2.83 8.60 -2.65
N GLY A 15 3.55 9.65 -3.08
CA GLY A 15 4.19 9.68 -4.40
C GLY A 15 5.19 8.56 -4.61
N THR A 16 6.01 8.28 -3.60
CA THR A 16 6.98 7.18 -3.64
C THR A 16 6.29 5.82 -3.76
N ILE A 17 5.19 5.60 -3.01
CA ILE A 17 4.41 4.36 -3.07
C ILE A 17 3.70 4.21 -4.42
N LEU A 18 3.11 5.27 -4.96
CA LEU A 18 2.47 5.23 -6.27
C LEU A 18 3.48 4.93 -7.38
N ARG A 19 4.67 5.53 -7.33
CA ARG A 19 5.75 5.21 -8.26
C ARG A 19 6.17 3.74 -8.16
N LEU A 20 6.34 3.22 -6.95
CA LEU A 20 6.63 1.81 -6.70
C LEU A 20 5.56 0.91 -7.32
N ALA A 21 4.28 1.22 -7.08
CA ALA A 21 3.15 0.48 -7.63
C ALA A 21 3.15 0.47 -9.16
N GLY A 22 3.40 1.63 -9.80
CA GLY A 22 3.54 1.73 -11.25
C GLY A 22 4.69 0.90 -11.81
N CYS A 23 5.88 1.01 -11.21
CA CYS A 23 7.05 0.23 -11.63
C CYS A 23 6.86 -1.29 -11.51
N LEU A 24 6.03 -1.74 -10.56
CA LEU A 24 5.78 -3.16 -10.31
C LEU A 24 4.45 -3.66 -10.89
N GLY A 25 3.71 -2.82 -11.62
CA GLY A 25 2.43 -3.19 -12.23
C GLY A 25 1.32 -3.49 -11.21
N VAL A 26 1.42 -2.95 -10.00
CA VAL A 26 0.49 -3.17 -8.89
C VAL A 26 -0.57 -2.07 -8.87
N GLU A 27 -1.83 -2.45 -8.68
CA GLU A 27 -2.94 -1.51 -8.51
C GLU A 27 -2.85 -0.82 -7.15
N ALA A 28 -3.05 0.51 -7.13
CA ALA A 28 -2.99 1.33 -5.93
C ALA A 28 -4.36 1.93 -5.60
N HIS A 29 -4.67 1.99 -4.30
CA HIS A 29 -5.89 2.59 -3.76
C HIS A 29 -5.54 3.68 -2.76
N ILE A 30 -6.23 4.82 -2.83
CA ILE A 30 -6.20 5.87 -1.80
C ILE A 30 -7.57 5.95 -1.16
N ILE A 31 -7.60 5.85 0.16
CA ILE A 31 -8.80 6.01 0.98
C ILE A 31 -8.78 7.41 1.56
N GLU A 32 -9.74 8.23 1.17
CA GLU A 32 -9.85 9.62 1.61
C GLU A 32 -10.59 9.74 2.96
N PRO A 33 -10.42 10.88 3.69
CA PRO A 33 -9.67 12.06 3.29
C PRO A 33 -8.15 11.91 3.44
N ALA A 34 -7.39 12.36 2.46
CA ALA A 34 -5.95 12.51 2.60
C ALA A 34 -5.60 13.87 3.21
N GLY A 35 -4.44 14.00 3.87
CA GLY A 35 -3.96 15.26 4.41
C GLY A 35 -3.50 16.28 3.36
N PHE A 36 -3.67 15.98 2.08
CA PHE A 36 -3.28 16.81 0.94
C PHE A 36 -4.20 16.54 -0.26
N PRO A 37 -4.24 17.43 -1.28
CA PRO A 37 -5.06 17.24 -2.46
C PRO A 37 -4.60 16.01 -3.28
N THR A 38 -5.52 15.08 -3.54
CA THR A 38 -5.26 13.81 -4.28
C THR A 38 -5.64 13.87 -5.75
N SER A 39 -5.99 15.05 -6.30
CA SER A 39 -6.32 15.18 -7.71
C SER A 39 -5.10 14.93 -8.61
N ASP A 40 -5.32 14.46 -9.83
CA ASP A 40 -4.24 14.20 -10.81
C ASP A 40 -3.40 15.46 -11.09
N ARG A 41 -4.04 16.65 -11.04
CA ARG A 41 -3.35 17.93 -11.17
C ARG A 41 -2.42 18.20 -9.98
N ALA A 42 -2.84 17.86 -8.76
CA ALA A 42 -2.02 18.01 -7.56
C ALA A 42 -0.83 17.06 -7.58
N PHE A 43 -1.05 15.83 -7.96
CA PHE A 43 0.02 14.82 -8.10
C PHE A 43 1.03 15.20 -9.19
N ARG A 44 0.57 15.65 -10.38
CA ARG A 44 1.47 16.13 -11.43
C ARG A 44 2.31 17.34 -10.98
N ARG A 45 1.73 18.27 -10.23
CA ARG A 45 2.46 19.41 -9.66
C ARG A 45 3.51 18.99 -8.61
N ALA A 46 3.29 17.86 -7.94
CA ALA A 46 4.24 17.28 -7.00
C ALA A 46 5.34 16.42 -7.67
N GLY A 47 5.44 16.45 -9.02
CA GLY A 47 6.48 15.73 -9.77
C GLY A 47 6.22 14.22 -9.89
N MET A 48 4.97 13.81 -9.80
CA MET A 48 4.59 12.39 -9.94
C MET A 48 4.32 12.07 -11.43
N ASP A 49 5.37 12.02 -12.24
CA ASP A 49 5.28 11.79 -13.69
C ASP A 49 4.82 10.36 -14.05
N TYR A 50 4.85 9.44 -13.09
CA TYR A 50 4.47 8.03 -13.27
C TYR A 50 2.98 7.74 -13.03
N LEU A 51 2.15 8.76 -12.79
CA LEU A 51 0.72 8.54 -12.52
C LEU A 51 -0.04 7.90 -13.68
N SER A 52 0.40 8.14 -14.92
CA SER A 52 -0.17 7.51 -16.12
C SER A 52 0.04 6.00 -16.16
N GLU A 53 1.07 5.52 -15.48
CA GLU A 53 1.44 4.09 -15.42
C GLU A 53 0.80 3.36 -14.24
N VAL A 54 0.18 4.10 -13.30
CA VAL A 54 -0.43 3.53 -12.10
C VAL A 54 -1.93 3.37 -12.29
N ARG A 55 -2.44 2.16 -12.12
CA ARG A 55 -3.87 1.94 -11.96
C ARG A 55 -4.27 2.41 -10.56
N LEU A 56 -4.72 3.66 -10.45
CA LEU A 56 -5.06 4.31 -9.21
C LEU A 56 -6.58 4.44 -9.04
N THR A 57 -7.10 3.86 -7.96
CA THR A 57 -8.49 4.01 -7.53
C THR A 57 -8.56 4.85 -6.25
N ARG A 58 -9.45 5.85 -6.22
CA ARG A 58 -9.71 6.68 -5.05
C ARG A 58 -11.06 6.30 -4.46
N HIS A 59 -11.10 6.16 -3.15
CA HIS A 59 -12.31 5.89 -2.40
C HIS A 59 -12.62 7.09 -1.50
N ALA A 60 -13.82 7.64 -1.61
CA ALA A 60 -14.24 8.84 -0.87
C ALA A 60 -14.28 8.63 0.66
N SER A 61 -14.19 7.39 1.13
CA SER A 61 -14.16 7.05 2.55
C SER A 61 -13.71 5.60 2.76
N TRP A 62 -13.41 5.27 4.02
CA TRP A 62 -13.23 3.87 4.43
C TRP A 62 -14.42 2.98 4.08
N GLY A 63 -15.66 3.48 4.29
CA GLY A 63 -16.87 2.72 3.96
C GLY A 63 -16.98 2.38 2.47
N ALA A 64 -16.62 3.33 1.60
CA ALA A 64 -16.59 3.10 0.15
C ALA A 64 -15.53 2.05 -0.24
N PHE A 65 -14.35 2.11 0.39
CA PHE A 65 -13.30 1.10 0.19
C PHE A 65 -13.74 -0.29 0.68
N ALA A 66 -14.31 -0.37 1.87
CA ALA A 66 -14.78 -1.64 2.45
C ALA A 66 -15.88 -2.30 1.60
N ALA A 67 -16.81 -1.50 1.05
CA ALA A 67 -17.82 -2.00 0.13
C ALA A 67 -17.19 -2.55 -1.17
N TRP A 68 -16.24 -1.82 -1.75
CA TRP A 68 -15.48 -2.28 -2.91
C TRP A 68 -14.70 -3.57 -2.60
N GLN A 69 -13.99 -3.62 -1.47
CA GLN A 69 -13.18 -4.77 -1.05
C GLN A 69 -14.03 -6.04 -0.87
N ALA A 70 -15.22 -5.90 -0.27
CA ALA A 70 -16.17 -7.00 -0.11
C ALA A 70 -16.68 -7.52 -1.47
N GLN A 71 -17.00 -6.60 -2.40
CA GLN A 71 -17.43 -6.94 -3.75
C GLN A 71 -16.33 -7.63 -4.56
N ALA A 72 -15.10 -7.17 -4.42
CA ALA A 72 -13.94 -7.72 -5.10
C ALA A 72 -13.48 -9.07 -4.53
N GLY A 73 -14.01 -9.49 -3.37
CA GLY A 73 -13.65 -10.74 -2.70
C GLY A 73 -12.17 -10.82 -2.30
N THR A 74 -11.53 -9.67 -2.05
CA THR A 74 -10.10 -9.60 -1.76
C THR A 74 -9.82 -9.76 -0.26
N ARG A 75 -8.62 -10.23 0.09
CA ARG A 75 -8.19 -10.36 1.49
C ARG A 75 -7.44 -9.10 1.93
N LEU A 76 -7.89 -8.48 3.02
CA LEU A 76 -7.27 -7.28 3.58
C LEU A 76 -6.16 -7.65 4.55
N VAL A 77 -4.94 -7.22 4.27
CA VAL A 77 -3.73 -7.43 5.08
C VAL A 77 -3.22 -6.09 5.57
N LEU A 78 -3.41 -5.80 6.84
CA LEU A 78 -2.99 -4.54 7.46
C LEU A 78 -1.57 -4.62 7.98
N PHE A 79 -0.71 -3.71 7.55
CA PHE A 79 0.61 -3.49 8.13
C PHE A 79 0.53 -2.45 9.25
N THR A 80 0.91 -2.87 10.46
CA THR A 80 0.81 -2.03 11.67
C THR A 80 1.86 -2.43 12.70
N THR A 81 2.38 -1.45 13.42
CA THR A 81 3.31 -1.69 14.54
C THR A 81 2.61 -2.31 15.77
N ALA A 82 1.28 -2.34 15.78
CA ALA A 82 0.49 -2.98 16.85
C ALA A 82 0.21 -4.46 16.59
N ALA A 83 0.71 -5.05 15.51
CA ALA A 83 0.59 -6.48 15.24
C ALA A 83 1.70 -7.27 15.93
N GLU A 84 1.40 -8.54 16.24
CA GLU A 84 2.37 -9.47 16.84
C GLU A 84 3.02 -10.39 15.80
N ARG A 85 2.29 -10.68 14.71
CA ARG A 85 2.75 -11.61 13.67
C ARG A 85 3.71 -10.90 12.71
N SER A 86 4.90 -11.46 12.54
CA SER A 86 5.86 -11.01 11.54
C SER A 86 5.33 -11.24 10.12
N TYR A 87 5.55 -10.27 9.23
CA TYR A 87 5.22 -10.43 7.81
C TYR A 87 6.06 -11.51 7.11
N LEU A 88 7.22 -11.85 7.67
CA LEU A 88 8.10 -12.91 7.15
C LEU A 88 7.52 -14.32 7.38
N ASP A 89 6.63 -14.46 8.38
CA ASP A 89 5.96 -15.71 8.72
C ASP A 89 4.56 -15.83 8.10
N HIS A 90 4.24 -14.93 7.16
CA HIS A 90 2.93 -14.88 6.52
C HIS A 90 3.00 -15.40 5.09
N GLU A 91 1.99 -16.19 4.71
CA GLU A 91 1.75 -16.60 3.34
C GLU A 91 0.87 -15.60 2.61
N PHE A 92 1.45 -14.89 1.66
CA PHE A 92 0.76 -13.90 0.83
C PHE A 92 0.04 -14.58 -0.34
N HIS A 93 -1.12 -14.00 -0.72
CA HIS A 93 -1.90 -14.44 -1.87
C HIS A 93 -1.97 -13.34 -2.92
N ARG A 94 -2.18 -13.73 -4.19
CA ARG A 94 -2.28 -12.78 -5.31
C ARG A 94 -3.42 -11.77 -5.16
N ASP A 95 -4.46 -12.12 -4.40
CA ASP A 95 -5.64 -11.28 -4.17
C ASP A 95 -5.53 -10.40 -2.91
N ASP A 96 -4.39 -10.40 -2.24
CA ASP A 96 -4.18 -9.55 -1.08
C ASP A 96 -4.21 -8.07 -1.44
N VAL A 97 -4.82 -7.28 -0.56
CA VAL A 97 -4.71 -5.84 -0.51
C VAL A 97 -3.86 -5.47 0.71
N LEU A 98 -2.65 -4.99 0.48
CA LEU A 98 -1.73 -4.55 1.52
C LEU A 98 -2.12 -3.14 1.96
N LEU A 99 -2.66 -2.99 3.17
CA LEU A 99 -3.13 -1.72 3.71
C LEU A 99 -2.08 -1.09 4.62
N PHE A 100 -1.80 0.19 4.39
CA PHE A 100 -0.93 1.02 5.22
C PHE A 100 -1.72 2.20 5.76
N GLY A 101 -1.55 2.47 7.06
CA GLY A 101 -2.21 3.57 7.75
C GLY A 101 -1.52 4.92 7.55
N ARG A 102 -2.14 5.96 8.12
CA ARG A 102 -1.57 7.31 8.18
C ARG A 102 -0.23 7.30 8.89
N GLU A 103 0.67 8.14 8.43
CA GLU A 103 1.99 8.28 9.04
C GLU A 103 1.91 8.82 10.48
N SER A 104 0.97 9.73 10.73
CA SER A 104 0.80 10.38 12.05
C SER A 104 0.04 9.54 13.07
N ALA A 105 -0.89 8.66 12.64
CA ALA A 105 -1.86 8.04 13.55
C ALA A 105 -2.18 6.56 13.24
N GLY A 106 -1.59 5.97 12.19
CA GLY A 106 -1.95 4.60 11.78
C GLY A 106 -3.39 4.50 11.28
N VAL A 107 -4.13 3.49 11.76
CA VAL A 107 -5.54 3.27 11.40
C VAL A 107 -6.40 3.17 12.67
N PRO A 108 -7.71 3.55 12.60
CA PRO A 108 -8.65 3.40 13.71
C PRO A 108 -8.94 1.93 14.05
N ALA A 109 -9.47 1.70 15.25
CA ALA A 109 -9.84 0.37 15.74
C ALA A 109 -10.79 -0.38 14.79
N ALA A 110 -11.72 0.31 14.15
CA ALA A 110 -12.64 -0.27 13.18
C ALA A 110 -11.92 -0.85 11.95
N VAL A 111 -10.87 -0.18 11.47
CA VAL A 111 -10.04 -0.66 10.36
C VAL A 111 -9.18 -1.85 10.79
N HIS A 112 -8.63 -1.80 12.01
CA HIS A 112 -7.93 -2.94 12.61
C HIS A 112 -8.85 -4.19 12.70
N ALA A 113 -10.10 -4.01 13.12
CA ALA A 113 -11.06 -5.10 13.24
C ALA A 113 -11.50 -5.69 11.88
N ALA A 114 -11.53 -4.86 10.84
CA ALA A 114 -11.90 -5.28 9.49
C ALA A 114 -10.79 -6.05 8.75
N ALA A 115 -9.53 -5.91 9.18
CA ALA A 115 -8.41 -6.59 8.55
C ALA A 115 -8.47 -8.10 8.84
N ALA A 116 -8.43 -8.92 7.77
CA ALA A 116 -8.36 -10.37 7.88
C ALA A 116 -7.03 -10.82 8.52
N VAL A 117 -5.96 -10.08 8.25
CA VAL A 117 -4.62 -10.33 8.79
C VAL A 117 -3.98 -9.00 9.19
N ARG A 118 -3.25 -9.03 10.31
CA ARG A 118 -2.44 -7.89 10.78
C ARG A 118 -1.00 -8.35 10.91
N LEU A 119 -0.09 -7.60 10.30
CA LEU A 119 1.32 -7.94 10.21
C LEU A 119 2.20 -6.79 10.68
N VAL A 120 3.33 -7.15 11.27
CA VAL A 120 4.38 -6.20 11.63
C VAL A 120 5.66 -6.49 10.85
N ILE A 121 6.37 -5.43 10.47
CA ILE A 121 7.76 -5.53 10.02
C ILE A 121 8.62 -5.49 11.28
N PRO A 122 9.38 -6.55 11.59
CA PRO A 122 10.21 -6.60 12.79
C PRO A 122 11.23 -5.46 12.81
N MET A 123 11.34 -4.78 13.94
CA MET A 123 12.27 -3.68 14.17
C MET A 123 13.03 -3.88 15.48
N ARG A 124 14.17 -3.18 15.62
CA ARG A 124 14.89 -3.15 16.89
C ARG A 124 14.02 -2.51 17.97
N ALA A 125 14.10 -3.05 19.18
CA ALA A 125 13.39 -2.49 20.33
C ALA A 125 13.72 -1.00 20.55
N GLY A 126 12.72 -0.22 20.95
CA GLY A 126 12.84 1.22 21.19
C GLY A 126 12.62 2.11 19.97
N LEU A 127 12.51 1.56 18.75
CA LEU A 127 12.13 2.30 17.54
C LEU A 127 10.61 2.28 17.37
N ARG A 128 10.05 3.39 16.85
CA ARG A 128 8.58 3.55 16.77
C ARG A 128 8.00 2.95 15.50
N SER A 129 8.57 3.29 14.36
CA SER A 129 8.06 2.88 13.04
C SER A 129 9.12 3.11 11.95
N LEU A 130 8.96 2.41 10.83
CA LEU A 130 9.61 2.73 9.57
C LEU A 130 8.84 3.85 8.85
N ASN A 131 9.52 4.55 7.93
CA ASN A 131 8.83 5.36 6.93
C ASN A 131 7.84 4.46 6.16
N VAL A 132 6.62 4.94 5.94
CA VAL A 132 5.54 4.13 5.34
C VAL A 132 5.89 3.67 3.92
N ALA A 133 6.60 4.48 3.12
CA ALA A 133 7.00 4.08 1.78
C ALA A 133 8.06 2.97 1.81
N VAL A 134 8.97 3.00 2.79
CA VAL A 134 9.93 1.92 3.02
C VAL A 134 9.22 0.65 3.47
N ALA A 135 8.28 0.76 4.42
CA ALA A 135 7.47 -0.38 4.86
C ALA A 135 6.66 -1.00 3.70
N ALA A 136 6.07 -0.16 2.86
CA ALA A 136 5.33 -0.59 1.68
C ALA A 136 6.22 -1.32 0.67
N ALA A 137 7.45 -0.83 0.43
CA ALA A 137 8.40 -1.46 -0.46
C ALA A 137 8.85 -2.85 0.05
N MET A 138 9.15 -2.97 1.35
CA MET A 138 9.51 -4.25 1.96
C MET A 138 8.37 -5.26 1.89
N ALA A 139 7.18 -4.85 2.28
CA ALA A 139 5.98 -5.70 2.28
C ALA A 139 5.60 -6.16 0.87
N LEU A 140 5.56 -5.23 -0.08
CA LEU A 140 5.21 -5.53 -1.47
C LEU A 140 6.27 -6.42 -2.13
N GLY A 141 7.55 -6.15 -1.87
CA GLY A 141 8.65 -6.98 -2.38
C GLY A 141 8.55 -8.43 -1.94
N GLU A 142 8.30 -8.67 -0.66
CA GLU A 142 8.12 -10.03 -0.13
C GLU A 142 6.85 -10.69 -0.68
N ALA A 143 5.74 -9.97 -0.72
CA ALA A 143 4.49 -10.50 -1.24
C ALA A 143 4.58 -10.87 -2.74
N LEU A 144 5.23 -10.04 -3.56
CA LEU A 144 5.47 -10.33 -4.97
C LEU A 144 6.46 -11.49 -5.16
N ARG A 145 7.49 -11.59 -4.31
CA ARG A 145 8.43 -12.73 -4.32
C ARG A 145 7.70 -14.05 -4.08
N GLN A 146 6.86 -14.11 -3.05
CA GLN A 146 6.10 -15.32 -2.71
C GLN A 146 5.10 -15.72 -3.79
N THR A 147 4.44 -14.74 -4.41
CA THR A 147 3.36 -14.99 -5.38
C THR A 147 3.83 -15.09 -6.83
N GLY A 148 5.13 -14.92 -7.10
CA GLY A 148 5.65 -14.83 -8.46
C GLY A 148 5.05 -13.65 -9.24
N GLY A 149 4.80 -12.53 -8.54
CA GLY A 149 4.09 -11.37 -9.06
C GLY A 149 4.99 -10.24 -9.58
N PHE A 150 6.31 -10.37 -9.54
CA PHE A 150 7.20 -9.39 -10.17
C PHE A 150 7.00 -9.37 -11.68
N PRO A 151 7.06 -8.18 -12.32
CA PRO A 151 7.08 -8.11 -13.78
C PRO A 151 8.27 -8.87 -14.35
N ALA A 152 8.10 -9.47 -15.53
CA ALA A 152 9.20 -10.11 -16.23
C ALA A 152 10.31 -9.07 -16.50
N HIS A 153 11.55 -9.44 -16.21
CA HIS A 153 12.69 -8.60 -16.59
C HIS A 153 12.98 -8.79 -18.08
N GLU A 154 12.39 -7.92 -18.90
CA GLU A 154 12.78 -7.83 -20.30
C GLU A 154 14.15 -7.16 -20.35
N LEU A 155 15.20 -7.96 -20.60
CA LEU A 155 16.48 -7.41 -21.01
C LEU A 155 16.21 -6.62 -22.29
N ALA A 156 16.42 -5.30 -22.27
CA ALA A 156 16.36 -4.50 -23.47
C ALA A 156 17.27 -5.16 -24.50
N ALA A 157 16.68 -5.71 -25.55
CA ALA A 157 17.44 -6.26 -26.67
C ALA A 157 18.28 -5.12 -27.22
N GLY A 158 19.59 -5.25 -27.06
CA GLY A 158 20.69 -4.36 -27.35
C GLY A 158 20.40 -3.04 -28.05
N ALA A 159 20.82 -1.96 -27.39
CA ALA A 159 21.18 -0.73 -28.11
C ALA A 159 22.54 -0.89 -28.74
#